data_b964e98346c4d84969c24f381e1f2146
#
_entry.id   b964e98346c4d84969c24f381e1f2146
#
_cell.length_a   1.000
_cell.length_b   1.000
_cell.length_c   1.000
_cell.angle_alpha   90.00
_cell.angle_beta   90.00
_cell.angle_gamma   90.00
#
_symmetry.space_group_name_H-M   'P 1'
#
loop_
_entity.id
_entity.type
_entity.pdbx_description
1 polymer ?
#
loop_
_entity_poly.entity_id
_entity_poly.type
_entity_poly.pdbx_seq_one_letter_code
_entity_poly.pdbx_strand_id
1 'polypeptide(L)'
;MKAVVVRPGEGHRVGNIEFLARSADTPRFNLGIITIQPQSGGPPPHTHAAEDDAFYILEGELTFGVGGEEVVAGPGTFVLAPPGVEHTFANRGDTVARFLNVHAPAGFDLRMEAD
;
A
#
# COMPACT_ATOMS: atom_id res chain seq x y z
N MET A 1 -10.54 22.96 -0.47
CA MET A 1 -10.57 21.63 0.16
C MET A 1 -10.70 21.76 1.66
N LYS A 2 -11.38 20.83 2.28
CA LYS A 2 -11.53 20.81 3.74
C LYS A 2 -10.39 20.01 4.36
N ALA A 3 -10.04 20.36 5.60
CA ALA A 3 -9.19 19.49 6.40
C ALA A 3 -9.93 18.17 6.66
N VAL A 4 -9.19 17.08 6.70
CA VAL A 4 -9.72 15.73 6.92
C VAL A 4 -9.05 15.15 8.16
N VAL A 5 -9.87 14.64 9.09
CA VAL A 5 -9.39 13.94 10.27
C VAL A 5 -10.05 12.57 10.29
N VAL A 6 -9.22 11.53 10.30
CA VAL A 6 -9.68 10.14 10.35
C VAL A 6 -9.07 9.52 11.61
N ARG A 7 -9.93 9.15 12.56
CA ARG A 7 -9.48 8.54 13.81
C ARG A 7 -9.21 7.06 13.61
N PRO A 8 -8.51 6.41 14.55
CA PRO A 8 -8.20 4.99 14.41
C PRO A 8 -9.44 4.15 14.09
N GLY A 9 -9.35 3.35 13.04
CA GLY A 9 -10.42 2.45 12.62
C GLY A 9 -11.56 3.09 11.85
N GLU A 10 -11.54 4.40 11.64
CA GLU A 10 -12.64 5.12 10.98
C GLU A 10 -12.43 5.35 9.48
N GLY A 11 -11.35 4.80 8.92
CA GLY A 11 -11.10 4.93 7.48
C GLY A 11 -12.11 4.15 6.64
N HIS A 12 -12.07 4.39 5.34
CA HIS A 12 -12.93 3.71 4.39
C HIS A 12 -12.34 2.36 4.00
N ARG A 13 -13.03 1.27 4.31
CA ARG A 13 -12.52 -0.08 4.07
C ARG A 13 -12.94 -0.63 2.73
N VAL A 14 -11.94 -1.13 1.99
CA VAL A 14 -12.13 -1.89 0.76
C VAL A 14 -11.23 -3.14 0.88
N GLY A 15 -11.84 -4.30 1.11
CA GLY A 15 -11.06 -5.53 1.33
C GLY A 15 -10.14 -5.41 2.54
N ASN A 16 -8.85 -5.66 2.33
CA ASN A 16 -7.83 -5.58 3.38
C ASN A 16 -7.18 -4.20 3.50
N ILE A 17 -7.76 -3.18 2.87
CA ILE A 17 -7.24 -1.82 2.88
C ILE A 17 -8.20 -0.92 3.67
N GLU A 18 -7.64 -0.12 4.57
CA GLU A 18 -8.34 1.00 5.19
C GLU A 18 -7.80 2.29 4.61
N PHE A 19 -8.58 2.96 3.76
CA PHE A 19 -8.17 4.23 3.17
C PHE A 19 -8.36 5.38 4.15
N LEU A 20 -7.29 6.12 4.40
CA LEU A 20 -7.28 7.32 5.26
C LEU A 20 -7.37 8.58 4.43
N ALA A 21 -6.72 8.62 3.26
CA ALA A 21 -6.85 9.71 2.31
C ALA A 21 -7.35 9.15 0.98
N ARG A 22 -8.49 9.65 0.53
CA ARG A 22 -9.19 9.18 -0.65
C ARG A 22 -9.12 10.20 -1.78
N SER A 23 -9.43 9.78 -2.99
CA SER A 23 -9.50 10.67 -4.15
C SER A 23 -10.53 11.78 -3.94
N ALA A 24 -11.58 11.53 -3.17
CA ALA A 24 -12.57 12.55 -2.80
C ALA A 24 -11.98 13.62 -1.86
N ASP A 25 -10.90 13.31 -1.16
CA ASP A 25 -10.26 14.24 -0.20
C ASP A 25 -9.20 15.09 -0.88
N THR A 26 -8.40 14.49 -1.74
CA THR A 26 -7.31 15.16 -2.46
C THR A 26 -6.97 14.41 -3.74
N PRO A 27 -6.66 15.13 -4.83
CA PRO A 27 -6.21 14.49 -6.07
C PRO A 27 -4.73 14.10 -6.05
N ARG A 28 -3.97 14.45 -5.00
CA ARG A 28 -2.52 14.33 -4.99
C ARG A 28 -2.00 12.99 -4.54
N PHE A 29 -2.75 12.28 -3.69
CA PHE A 29 -2.33 10.96 -3.20
C PHE A 29 -3.48 10.21 -2.57
N ASN A 30 -3.32 8.90 -2.45
CA ASN A 30 -4.09 8.06 -1.52
C ASN A 30 -3.15 7.60 -0.43
N LEU A 31 -3.65 7.50 0.79
CA LEU A 31 -2.95 6.86 1.90
C LEU A 31 -3.85 5.80 2.49
N GLY A 32 -3.37 4.58 2.57
CA GLY A 32 -4.09 3.48 3.16
C GLY A 32 -3.24 2.68 4.12
N ILE A 33 -3.90 1.92 4.99
CA ILE A 33 -3.27 0.90 5.81
C ILE A 33 -3.72 -0.44 5.24
N ILE A 34 -2.75 -1.26 4.86
CA ILE A 34 -3.02 -2.59 4.29
C ILE A 34 -2.59 -3.64 5.30
N THR A 35 -3.44 -4.64 5.50
CA THR A 35 -3.19 -5.76 6.40
C THR A 35 -3.11 -7.04 5.58
N ILE A 36 -2.02 -7.79 5.73
CA ILE A 36 -1.83 -9.04 5.01
C ILE A 36 -1.63 -10.18 6.00
N GLN A 37 -2.46 -11.21 5.87
CA GLN A 37 -2.39 -12.37 6.73
C GLN A 37 -1.10 -13.18 6.50
N PRO A 38 -0.67 -13.97 7.51
CA PRO A 38 0.50 -14.81 7.35
C PRO A 38 0.36 -15.78 6.15
N GLN A 39 1.47 -16.06 5.49
CA GLN A 39 1.53 -17.01 4.38
C GLN A 39 0.58 -16.63 3.24
N SER A 40 0.43 -15.33 2.99
CA SER A 40 -0.44 -14.79 1.94
C SER A 40 0.37 -14.09 0.87
N GLY A 41 0.05 -14.37 -0.38
CA GLY A 41 0.58 -13.64 -1.51
C GLY A 41 -0.07 -12.28 -1.63
N GLY A 42 0.65 -11.36 -2.26
CA GLY A 42 0.11 -10.07 -2.67
C GLY A 42 -0.24 -10.08 -4.16
N PRO A 43 -0.25 -8.91 -4.79
CA PRO A 43 -0.54 -8.81 -6.22
C PRO A 43 0.57 -9.45 -7.06
N PRO A 44 0.26 -9.89 -8.28
CA PRO A 44 1.33 -10.30 -9.20
C PRO A 44 2.24 -9.11 -9.52
N PRO A 45 3.46 -9.35 -10.04
CA PRO A 45 4.35 -8.26 -10.44
C PRO A 45 3.65 -7.32 -11.40
N HIS A 46 3.75 -6.02 -11.13
CA HIS A 46 3.07 -4.99 -11.90
C HIS A 46 3.85 -3.68 -11.89
N THR A 47 3.48 -2.79 -12.79
CA THR A 47 4.03 -1.44 -12.87
C THR A 47 2.89 -0.43 -12.90
N HIS A 48 3.21 0.79 -12.45
CA HIS A 48 2.32 1.93 -12.61
C HIS A 48 3.01 2.93 -13.55
N ALA A 49 2.29 3.40 -14.57
CA ALA A 49 2.88 4.26 -15.58
C ALA A 49 3.21 5.66 -15.06
N ALA A 50 2.43 6.18 -14.12
CA ALA A 50 2.51 7.57 -13.69
C ALA A 50 2.38 7.76 -12.18
N GLU A 51 2.43 6.70 -11.39
CA GLU A 51 2.25 6.78 -9.94
C GLU A 51 3.51 6.34 -9.21
N ASP A 52 3.80 7.05 -8.12
CA ASP A 52 4.66 6.52 -7.09
C ASP A 52 3.84 5.58 -6.21
N ASP A 53 4.42 4.46 -5.83
CA ASP A 53 3.83 3.49 -4.93
C ASP A 53 4.82 3.28 -3.77
N ALA A 54 4.47 3.78 -2.60
CA ALA A 54 5.36 3.78 -1.45
C ALA A 54 4.77 2.97 -0.30
N PHE A 55 5.67 2.36 0.48
CA PHE A 55 5.32 1.44 1.55
C PHE A 55 6.15 1.76 2.79
N TYR A 56 5.50 1.79 3.94
CA TYR A 56 6.19 1.92 5.23
C TYR A 56 5.65 0.86 6.18
N ILE A 57 6.51 -0.06 6.61
CA ILE A 57 6.10 -1.22 7.39
C ILE A 57 5.85 -0.81 8.84
N LEU A 58 4.66 -1.12 9.36
CA LEU A 58 4.25 -0.82 10.73
C LEU A 58 4.46 -2.02 11.65
N GLU A 59 4.09 -3.22 11.18
CA GLU A 59 4.29 -4.45 11.95
C GLU A 59 4.40 -5.64 11.01
N GLY A 60 5.02 -6.69 11.50
CA GLY A 60 5.27 -7.88 10.72
C GLY A 60 6.40 -7.67 9.72
N GLU A 61 6.43 -8.52 8.70
CA GLU A 61 7.49 -8.54 7.72
C GLU A 61 6.92 -8.83 6.35
N LEU A 62 7.35 -8.08 5.34
CA LEU A 62 6.95 -8.31 3.95
C LEU A 62 8.19 -8.60 3.11
N THR A 63 8.01 -9.51 2.15
CA THR A 63 9.02 -9.76 1.12
C THR A 63 8.59 -9.06 -0.15
N PHE A 64 9.41 -8.09 -0.59
CA PHE A 64 9.18 -7.32 -1.81
C PHE A 64 10.04 -7.84 -2.94
N GLY A 65 9.46 -7.91 -4.14
CA GLY A 65 10.25 -7.88 -5.36
C GLY A 65 10.12 -6.48 -5.94
N VAL A 66 11.21 -5.76 -6.06
CA VAL A 66 11.18 -4.38 -6.55
C VAL A 66 12.41 -4.11 -7.42
N GLY A 67 12.17 -3.67 -8.67
CA GLY A 67 13.26 -3.36 -9.59
C GLY A 67 14.20 -4.53 -9.85
N GLY A 68 13.68 -5.76 -9.82
CA GLY A 68 14.50 -6.96 -10.04
C GLY A 68 15.23 -7.47 -8.80
N GLU A 69 15.04 -6.83 -7.65
CA GLU A 69 15.67 -7.25 -6.39
C GLU A 69 14.61 -7.78 -5.41
N GLU A 70 15.02 -8.73 -4.57
CA GLU A 70 14.20 -9.22 -3.48
C GLU A 70 14.66 -8.54 -2.18
N VAL A 71 13.69 -7.96 -1.45
CA VAL A 71 13.95 -7.25 -0.20
C VAL A 71 13.00 -7.74 0.86
N VAL A 72 13.53 -8.13 2.02
CA VAL A 72 12.73 -8.47 3.19
C VAL A 72 12.66 -7.23 4.07
N ALA A 73 11.44 -6.72 4.29
CA ALA A 73 11.22 -5.44 4.98
C ALA A 73 10.46 -5.66 6.29
N GLY A 74 11.09 -5.32 7.40
CA GLY A 74 10.48 -5.32 8.73
C GLY A 74 10.01 -3.92 9.15
N PRO A 75 9.47 -3.79 10.38
CA PRO A 75 8.95 -2.52 10.87
C PRO A 75 9.97 -1.37 10.77
N GLY A 76 9.49 -0.22 10.29
CA GLY A 76 10.34 0.96 10.09
C GLY A 76 11.04 1.00 8.73
N THR A 77 10.88 -0.01 7.89
CA THR A 77 11.47 -0.02 6.55
C THR A 77 10.57 0.71 5.56
N PHE A 78 11.18 1.54 4.72
CA PHE A 78 10.51 2.24 3.64
C PHE A 78 10.91 1.65 2.29
N VAL A 79 9.92 1.43 1.42
CA VAL A 79 10.14 0.95 0.05
C VAL A 79 9.40 1.88 -0.90
N LEU A 80 10.06 2.32 -1.94
CA LEU A 80 9.45 3.14 -2.99
C LEU A 80 9.60 2.43 -4.34
N ALA A 81 8.47 2.25 -5.02
CA ALA A 81 8.44 1.83 -6.41
C ALA A 81 7.99 3.04 -7.25
N PRO A 82 8.92 3.76 -7.88
CA PRO A 82 8.56 4.89 -8.73
C PRO A 82 7.91 4.43 -10.03
N PRO A 83 7.34 5.35 -10.82
CA PRO A 83 6.72 5.00 -12.09
C PRO A 83 7.62 4.13 -12.96
N GLY A 84 7.05 3.07 -13.55
CA GLY A 84 7.76 2.17 -14.44
C GLY A 84 8.58 1.08 -13.76
N VAL A 85 8.71 1.09 -12.44
CA VAL A 85 9.45 0.05 -11.72
C VAL A 85 8.51 -1.09 -11.34
N GLU A 86 8.81 -2.29 -11.83
CA GLU A 86 8.03 -3.48 -11.52
C GLU A 86 8.17 -3.84 -10.04
N HIS A 87 7.05 -4.15 -9.41
CA HIS A 87 7.05 -4.53 -8.00
C HIS A 87 5.94 -5.50 -7.66
N THR A 88 6.17 -6.26 -6.60
CA THR A 88 5.22 -7.17 -5.97
C THR A 88 5.62 -7.34 -4.50
N PHE A 89 4.72 -7.89 -3.69
CA PHE A 89 5.04 -8.20 -2.30
C PHE A 89 4.19 -9.37 -1.81
N ALA A 90 4.66 -10.02 -0.74
CA ALA A 90 3.95 -11.11 -0.10
C ALA A 90 4.33 -11.19 1.37
N ASN A 91 3.41 -11.69 2.20
CA ASN A 91 3.71 -12.01 3.59
C ASN A 91 4.08 -13.50 3.65
N ARG A 92 5.37 -13.78 3.76
CA ARG A 92 5.90 -15.14 3.88
C ARG A 92 6.17 -15.52 5.33
N GLY A 93 5.84 -14.65 6.26
CA GLY A 93 6.07 -14.87 7.68
C GLY A 93 4.92 -15.55 8.38
N ASP A 94 5.04 -15.67 9.70
CA ASP A 94 4.09 -16.35 10.56
C ASP A 94 3.14 -15.39 11.29
N THR A 95 3.35 -14.08 11.14
CA THR A 95 2.54 -13.06 11.78
C THR A 95 1.91 -12.15 10.75
N VAL A 96 0.83 -11.46 11.14
CA VAL A 96 0.19 -10.45 10.32
C VAL A 96 1.19 -9.34 9.99
N ALA A 97 1.16 -8.86 8.76
CA ALA A 97 1.92 -7.69 8.34
C ALA A 97 0.97 -6.51 8.10
N ARG A 98 1.34 -5.33 8.57
CA ARG A 98 0.60 -4.09 8.35
C ARG A 98 1.55 -3.01 7.87
N PHE A 99 1.10 -2.26 6.90
CA PHE A 99 1.94 -1.20 6.34
C PHE A 99 1.10 -0.04 5.84
N LEU A 100 1.71 1.15 5.86
CA LEU A 100 1.18 2.32 5.18
C LEU A 100 1.51 2.20 3.71
N ASN A 101 0.54 2.54 2.87
CA ASN A 101 0.72 2.55 1.42
C ASN A 101 0.29 3.90 0.87
N VAL A 102 1.15 4.50 0.08
CA VAL A 102 0.88 5.79 -0.58
C VAL A 102 0.92 5.58 -2.08
N HIS A 103 -0.15 5.99 -2.75
CA HIS A 103 -0.20 6.13 -4.21
C HIS A 103 -0.31 7.61 -4.54
N ALA A 104 0.59 8.12 -5.35
CA ALA A 104 0.58 9.52 -5.79
C ALA A 104 0.84 9.61 -7.30
N PRO A 105 -0.08 10.22 -8.07
CA PRO A 105 -1.32 10.87 -7.64
C PRO A 105 -2.40 9.90 -7.17
N ALA A 106 -3.50 10.44 -6.67
CA ALA A 106 -4.66 9.65 -6.23
C ALA A 106 -5.31 8.90 -7.41
N GLY A 107 -6.19 7.95 -7.09
CA GLY A 107 -6.92 7.15 -8.07
C GLY A 107 -6.95 5.67 -7.74
N PHE A 108 -6.00 5.21 -6.94
CA PHE A 108 -5.93 3.80 -6.55
C PHE A 108 -7.18 3.33 -5.81
N ASP A 109 -7.72 4.15 -4.91
CA ASP A 109 -8.94 3.83 -4.17
C ASP A 109 -10.12 3.58 -5.13
N LEU A 110 -10.23 4.38 -6.17
CA LEU A 110 -11.32 4.23 -7.15
C LEU A 110 -11.16 2.94 -7.96
N ARG A 111 -9.93 2.57 -8.30
CA ARG A 111 -9.66 1.32 -9.00
C ARG A 111 -10.02 0.11 -8.13
N MET A 112 -9.69 0.16 -6.83
CA MET A 112 -10.01 -0.93 -5.90
C MET A 112 -11.50 -1.07 -5.68
N GLU A 113 -12.25 0.02 -5.65
CA GLU A 113 -13.71 -0.01 -5.51
C GLU A 113 -14.42 -0.53 -6.76
N ALA A 114 -13.81 -0.38 -7.92
CA ALA A 114 -14.40 -0.80 -9.20
C ALA A 114 -14.31 -2.32 -9.44
N ASP A 115 -13.42 -3.01 -8.72
CA ASP A 115 -13.17 -4.45 -8.91
C ASP A 115 -14.14 -5.33 -8.14
#